data_b1c308992f97df2db2b2c54b959ffdcc
#
_entry.id   b1c308992f97df2db2b2c54b959ffdcc
#
_cell.length_a   1.000
_cell.length_b   1.000
_cell.length_c   1.000
_cell.angle_alpha   90.00
_cell.angle_beta   90.00
_cell.angle_gamma   90.00
#
_symmetry.space_group_name_H-M   'P 1'
#
loop_
_entity.id
_entity.type
_entity.pdbx_description
1 polymer ?
#
loop_
_entity_poly.entity_id
_entity_poly.type
_entity_poly.pdbx_seq_one_letter_code
_entity_poly.pdbx_strand_id
1 'polypeptide(L)'
;MSANIIFDSYALLDLLEDGDGAQVVADCLSDPDTQVFLSMINLGEIYYITLHRRGKRSAEEVIENILLEESIALIETTWPRIKAAAFFKAEGGLSYADCFVLALADESKGPVVTGDPEIILQAGKEGIEVIDIRKNPPSGGDRNYY
;
A
#
# COMPACT_ATOMS: atom_id res chain seq x y z
N MET A 1 11.94 18.81 4.89
CA MET A 1 12.12 17.42 5.28
C MET A 1 11.16 16.54 4.57
N SER A 2 11.66 15.49 3.92
CA SER A 2 10.76 14.56 3.25
C SER A 2 10.19 13.55 4.22
N ALA A 3 8.96 13.16 3.98
CA ALA A 3 8.30 12.11 4.70
C ALA A 3 8.23 10.86 3.81
N ASN A 4 8.51 9.70 4.38
CA ASN A 4 8.37 8.43 3.68
C ASN A 4 7.01 7.85 4.00
N ILE A 5 6.27 7.47 2.97
CA ILE A 5 4.99 6.79 3.14
C ILE A 5 4.98 5.54 2.28
N ILE A 6 4.22 4.55 2.72
CA ILE A 6 4.17 3.26 2.06
C ILE A 6 2.79 3.05 1.46
N PHE A 7 2.74 2.73 0.18
CA PHE A 7 1.49 2.33 -0.47
C PHE A 7 1.40 0.81 -0.50
N ASP A 8 0.19 0.31 -0.27
CA ASP A 8 -0.15 -1.07 -0.62
C ASP A 8 -0.81 -1.07 -2.01
N SER A 9 -1.21 -2.24 -2.47
CA SER A 9 -1.91 -2.34 -3.75
C SER A 9 -3.28 -1.67 -3.71
N TYR A 10 -3.95 -1.69 -2.56
CA TYR A 10 -5.25 -1.05 -2.39
C TYR A 10 -5.20 0.43 -2.75
N ALA A 11 -4.19 1.15 -2.24
CA ALA A 11 -4.08 2.59 -2.46
C ALA A 11 -4.01 2.93 -3.95
N LEU A 12 -3.14 2.25 -4.69
CA LEU A 12 -2.99 2.52 -6.11
C LEU A 12 -4.19 2.04 -6.94
N LEU A 13 -4.75 0.89 -6.59
CA LEU A 13 -5.96 0.43 -7.26
C LEU A 13 -7.13 1.37 -7.03
N ASP A 14 -7.24 1.94 -5.83
CA ASP A 14 -8.29 2.90 -5.51
C ASP A 14 -8.12 4.18 -6.34
N LEU A 15 -6.90 4.64 -6.51
CA LEU A 15 -6.62 5.78 -7.39
C LEU A 15 -7.02 5.48 -8.83
N LEU A 16 -6.64 4.31 -9.34
CA LEU A 16 -6.89 3.93 -10.73
C LEU A 16 -8.38 3.74 -11.01
N GLU A 17 -9.14 3.31 -10.01
CA GLU A 17 -10.57 3.05 -10.13
C GLU A 17 -11.43 4.23 -9.66
N ASP A 18 -10.81 5.36 -9.33
CA ASP A 18 -11.48 6.55 -8.83
C ASP A 18 -12.35 6.26 -7.59
N GLY A 19 -11.78 5.46 -6.68
CA GLY A 19 -12.47 5.08 -5.46
C GLY A 19 -12.47 6.18 -4.40
N ASP A 20 -12.98 5.84 -3.23
CA ASP A 20 -13.15 6.80 -2.13
C ASP A 20 -11.85 7.44 -1.67
N GLY A 21 -10.74 6.72 -1.74
CA GLY A 21 -9.44 7.22 -1.32
C GLY A 21 -8.61 7.86 -2.43
N ALA A 22 -9.14 7.92 -3.65
CA ALA A 22 -8.36 8.36 -4.81
C ALA A 22 -7.73 9.75 -4.62
N GLN A 23 -8.47 10.68 -4.03
CA GLN A 23 -7.96 12.04 -3.84
C GLN A 23 -6.80 12.06 -2.82
N VAL A 24 -6.92 11.31 -1.74
CA VAL A 24 -5.85 11.22 -0.74
C VAL A 24 -4.58 10.65 -1.37
N VAL A 25 -4.72 9.60 -2.17
CA VAL A 25 -3.59 8.97 -2.86
C VAL A 25 -2.96 9.95 -3.86
N ALA A 26 -3.79 10.63 -4.65
CA ALA A 26 -3.30 11.63 -5.60
C ALA A 26 -2.54 12.76 -4.90
N ASP A 27 -3.05 13.22 -3.75
CA ASP A 27 -2.40 14.26 -2.97
C ASP A 27 -1.04 13.81 -2.45
N CYS A 28 -0.92 12.55 -2.03
CA CYS A 28 0.37 11.99 -1.62
C CYS A 28 1.38 12.00 -2.76
N LEU A 29 0.95 11.64 -3.95
CA LEU A 29 1.83 11.60 -5.13
C LEU A 29 2.24 13.00 -5.60
N SER A 30 1.42 14.00 -5.34
CA SER A 30 1.67 15.37 -5.76
C SER A 30 2.48 16.17 -4.76
N ASP A 31 2.62 15.70 -3.53
CA ASP A 31 3.33 16.42 -2.48
C ASP A 31 4.83 16.29 -2.67
N PRO A 32 5.55 17.41 -2.94
CA PRO A 32 6.98 17.35 -3.17
C PRO A 32 7.79 16.95 -1.93
N ASP A 33 7.19 17.03 -0.74
CA ASP A 33 7.85 16.66 0.51
C ASP A 33 7.58 15.20 0.91
N THR A 34 6.89 14.45 0.06
CA THR A 34 6.53 13.07 0.33
C THR A 34 7.22 12.14 -0.65
N GLN A 35 7.89 11.10 -0.13
CA GLN A 35 8.42 10.01 -0.94
C GLN A 35 7.54 8.79 -0.74
N VAL A 36 6.96 8.30 -1.83
CA VAL A 36 6.11 7.10 -1.79
C VAL A 36 6.97 5.87 -2.06
N PHE A 37 6.86 4.86 -1.21
CA PHE A 37 7.50 3.56 -1.40
C PHE A 37 6.46 2.51 -1.74
N LEU A 38 6.75 1.71 -2.75
CA LEU A 38 5.91 0.59 -3.16
C LEU A 38 6.80 -0.65 -3.32
N SER A 39 6.47 -1.70 -2.60
CA SER A 39 7.17 -2.97 -2.74
C SER A 39 6.94 -3.56 -4.14
N MET A 40 7.97 -4.15 -4.73
CA MET A 40 7.85 -4.88 -6.00
C MET A 40 6.84 -6.01 -5.91
N ILE A 41 6.65 -6.59 -4.73
CA ILE A 41 5.62 -7.62 -4.52
C ILE A 41 4.23 -7.02 -4.72
N ASN A 42 4.01 -5.82 -4.19
CA ASN A 42 2.72 -5.15 -4.36
C ASN A 42 2.52 -4.64 -5.79
N LEU A 43 3.59 -4.30 -6.49
CA LEU A 43 3.50 -4.00 -7.91
C LEU A 43 2.99 -5.21 -8.70
N GLY A 44 3.52 -6.39 -8.39
CA GLY A 44 3.05 -7.64 -9.00
C GLY A 44 1.59 -7.92 -8.68
N GLU A 45 1.16 -7.60 -7.46
CA GLU A 45 -0.22 -7.74 -7.05
C GLU A 45 -1.13 -6.82 -7.86
N ILE A 46 -0.75 -5.57 -8.06
CA ILE A 46 -1.48 -4.63 -8.91
C ILE A 46 -1.60 -5.20 -10.32
N TYR A 47 -0.51 -5.77 -10.83
CA TYR A 47 -0.51 -6.34 -12.16
C TYR A 47 -1.53 -7.48 -12.30
N TYR A 48 -1.50 -8.47 -11.42
CA TYR A 48 -2.41 -9.61 -11.59
C TYR A 48 -3.86 -9.25 -11.31
N ILE A 49 -4.13 -8.31 -10.40
CA ILE A 49 -5.49 -7.86 -10.16
C ILE A 49 -6.04 -7.14 -11.39
N THR A 50 -5.24 -6.26 -11.98
CA THR A 50 -5.65 -5.54 -13.19
C THR A 50 -5.79 -6.50 -14.36
N LEU A 51 -4.89 -7.45 -14.49
CA LEU A 51 -4.95 -8.49 -15.51
C LEU A 51 -6.26 -9.26 -15.43
N HIS A 52 -6.65 -9.65 -14.22
CA HIS A 52 -7.89 -10.39 -13.99
C HIS A 52 -9.13 -9.53 -14.29
N ARG A 53 -9.13 -8.28 -13.86
CA ARG A 53 -10.31 -7.39 -13.98
C ARG A 53 -10.46 -6.77 -15.36
N ARG A 54 -9.35 -6.43 -16.02
CA ARG A 54 -9.37 -5.58 -17.23
C ARG A 54 -8.56 -6.12 -18.40
N GLY A 55 -7.86 -7.24 -18.23
CA GLY A 55 -7.08 -7.86 -19.28
C GLY A 55 -5.65 -7.33 -19.41
N LYS A 56 -4.90 -7.97 -20.30
CA LYS A 56 -3.45 -7.76 -20.42
C LYS A 56 -3.08 -6.34 -20.81
N ARG A 57 -3.80 -5.76 -21.78
CA ARG A 57 -3.48 -4.41 -22.25
C ARG A 57 -3.55 -3.39 -21.12
N SER A 58 -4.64 -3.43 -20.36
CA SER A 58 -4.80 -2.52 -19.21
C SER A 58 -3.75 -2.76 -18.15
N ALA A 59 -3.43 -4.01 -17.87
CA ALA A 59 -2.42 -4.35 -16.87
C ALA A 59 -1.04 -3.81 -17.28
N GLU A 60 -0.66 -3.96 -18.54
CA GLU A 60 0.63 -3.44 -19.04
C GLU A 60 0.66 -1.91 -18.94
N GLU A 61 -0.42 -1.24 -19.31
CA GLU A 61 -0.49 0.23 -19.25
C GLU A 61 -0.39 0.74 -17.82
N VAL A 62 -1.07 0.09 -16.88
CA VAL A 62 -1.03 0.48 -15.47
C VAL A 62 0.39 0.38 -14.92
N ILE A 63 1.07 -0.73 -15.19
CA ILE A 63 2.44 -0.91 -14.72
C ILE A 63 3.37 0.12 -15.34
N GLU A 64 3.24 0.36 -16.64
CA GLU A 64 4.06 1.37 -17.32
C GLU A 64 3.87 2.76 -16.69
N ASN A 65 2.64 3.14 -16.38
CA ASN A 65 2.37 4.42 -15.73
C ASN A 65 2.97 4.50 -14.34
N ILE A 66 2.92 3.41 -13.56
CA ILE A 66 3.53 3.38 -12.24
C ILE A 66 5.06 3.52 -12.35
N LEU A 67 5.67 2.80 -13.32
CA LEU A 67 7.11 2.87 -13.52
C LEU A 67 7.58 4.25 -13.94
N LEU A 68 6.74 5.03 -14.60
CA LEU A 68 7.05 6.39 -15.02
C LEU A 68 6.79 7.44 -13.94
N GLU A 69 6.12 7.07 -12.85
CA GLU A 69 5.80 8.01 -11.79
C GLU A 69 6.99 8.26 -10.89
N GLU A 70 7.57 9.45 -11.00
CA GLU A 70 8.80 9.80 -10.28
C GLU A 70 8.62 9.84 -8.76
N SER A 71 7.40 10.09 -8.28
CA SER A 71 7.14 10.17 -6.84
C SER A 71 7.07 8.81 -6.18
N ILE A 72 7.06 7.72 -6.95
CA ILE A 72 7.03 6.36 -6.42
C ILE A 72 8.41 5.72 -6.57
N ALA A 73 9.01 5.35 -5.43
CA ALA A 73 10.23 4.55 -5.42
C ALA A 73 9.82 3.08 -5.27
N LEU A 74 10.18 2.27 -6.25
CA LEU A 74 9.93 0.83 -6.20
C LEU A 74 11.01 0.18 -5.36
N ILE A 75 10.60 -0.60 -4.38
CA ILE A 75 11.49 -1.21 -3.40
C ILE A 75 11.69 -2.67 -3.75
N GLU A 76 12.93 -3.03 -4.06
CA GLU A 76 13.25 -4.38 -4.48
C GLU A 76 13.13 -5.40 -3.35
N THR A 77 12.88 -6.65 -3.74
CA THR A 77 12.60 -7.75 -2.83
C THR A 77 13.90 -8.48 -2.49
N THR A 78 14.63 -7.96 -1.51
CA THR A 78 15.87 -8.56 -1.04
C THR A 78 15.59 -9.62 0.03
N TRP A 79 16.57 -10.47 0.33
CA TRP A 79 16.40 -11.47 1.38
C TRP A 79 16.05 -10.84 2.74
N PRO A 80 16.73 -9.77 3.20
CA PRO A 80 16.33 -9.15 4.46
C PRO A 80 14.86 -8.68 4.48
N ARG A 81 14.35 -8.18 3.36
CA ARG A 81 12.94 -7.76 3.26
C ARG A 81 11.99 -8.95 3.22
N ILE A 82 12.37 -10.01 2.53
CA ILE A 82 11.60 -11.26 2.53
C ILE A 82 11.51 -11.81 3.95
N LYS A 83 12.63 -11.84 4.65
CA LYS A 83 12.71 -12.35 6.01
C LYS A 83 11.83 -11.54 6.95
N ALA A 84 11.85 -10.21 6.84
CA ALA A 84 10.99 -9.34 7.64
C ALA A 84 9.51 -9.60 7.37
N ALA A 85 9.12 -9.74 6.11
CA ALA A 85 7.75 -10.07 5.75
C ALA A 85 7.34 -11.44 6.28
N ALA A 86 8.26 -12.40 6.25
CA ALA A 86 8.01 -13.75 6.76
C ALA A 86 7.74 -13.75 8.26
N PHE A 87 8.40 -12.89 9.04
CA PHE A 87 8.09 -12.73 10.46
C PHE A 87 6.65 -12.30 10.68
N PHE A 88 6.19 -11.29 9.94
CA PHE A 88 4.78 -10.86 10.03
C PHE A 88 3.83 -11.97 9.62
N LYS A 89 4.17 -12.69 8.56
CA LYS A 89 3.33 -13.79 8.08
C LYS A 89 3.19 -14.92 9.11
N ALA A 90 4.27 -15.24 9.79
CA ALA A 90 4.26 -16.30 10.81
C ALA A 90 3.37 -15.94 12.00
N GLU A 91 3.21 -14.67 12.32
CA GLU A 91 2.43 -14.22 13.47
C GLU A 91 0.95 -14.07 13.20
N GLY A 92 0.53 -13.91 11.94
CA GLY A 92 -0.83 -13.49 11.69
C GLY A 92 -1.47 -14.07 10.44
N GLY A 93 -2.68 -13.61 10.19
CA GLY A 93 -3.52 -14.08 9.10
C GLY A 93 -3.47 -13.26 7.83
N LEU A 94 -2.58 -12.26 7.75
CA LEU A 94 -2.46 -11.46 6.54
C LEU A 94 -1.93 -12.27 5.37
N SER A 95 -2.29 -11.86 4.16
CA SER A 95 -1.66 -12.40 2.96
C SER A 95 -0.17 -12.09 2.99
N TYR A 96 0.62 -12.89 2.26
CA TYR A 96 2.06 -12.65 2.21
C TYR A 96 2.40 -11.29 1.61
N ALA A 97 1.66 -10.90 0.56
CA ALA A 97 1.85 -9.59 -0.05
C ALA A 97 1.64 -8.44 0.96
N ASP A 98 0.60 -8.55 1.80
CA ASP A 98 0.33 -7.54 2.83
C ASP A 98 1.42 -7.49 3.89
N CYS A 99 2.07 -8.62 4.16
CA CYS A 99 3.18 -8.65 5.10
C CYS A 99 4.38 -7.84 4.59
N PHE A 100 4.59 -7.77 3.28
CA PHE A 100 5.61 -6.90 2.70
C PHE A 100 5.32 -5.43 2.94
N VAL A 101 4.05 -5.05 2.96
CA VAL A 101 3.65 -3.67 3.26
C VAL A 101 4.04 -3.30 4.69
N LEU A 102 3.69 -4.14 5.66
CA LEU A 102 4.00 -3.89 7.06
C LEU A 102 5.51 -3.91 7.32
N ALA A 103 6.20 -4.84 6.71
CA ALA A 103 7.66 -4.93 6.85
C ALA A 103 8.36 -3.68 6.30
N LEU A 104 7.89 -3.17 5.17
CA LEU A 104 8.44 -1.96 4.57
C LEU A 104 8.15 -0.74 5.43
N ALA A 105 6.95 -0.65 6.00
CA ALA A 105 6.59 0.44 6.91
C ALA A 105 7.48 0.42 8.15
N ASP A 106 7.73 -0.75 8.70
CA ASP A 106 8.61 -0.89 9.86
C ASP A 106 10.06 -0.50 9.53
N GLU A 107 10.55 -0.92 8.39
CA GLU A 107 11.91 -0.58 7.92
C GLU A 107 12.05 0.93 7.71
N SER A 108 11.07 1.55 7.07
CA SER A 108 11.14 2.96 6.66
C SER A 108 10.65 3.93 7.73
N LYS A 109 10.04 3.41 8.79
CA LYS A 109 9.42 4.20 9.85
C LYS A 109 8.40 5.21 9.32
N GLY A 110 7.67 4.80 8.29
CA GLY A 110 6.64 5.62 7.67
C GLY A 110 5.27 5.00 7.77
N PRO A 111 4.20 5.80 7.64
CA PRO A 111 2.84 5.28 7.68
C PRO A 111 2.49 4.51 6.42
N VAL A 112 1.53 3.61 6.56
CA VAL A 112 0.92 2.88 5.44
C VAL A 112 -0.33 3.62 5.00
N VAL A 113 -0.43 3.89 3.71
CA VAL A 113 -1.64 4.46 3.10
C VAL A 113 -2.44 3.30 2.52
N THR A 114 -3.59 3.03 3.10
CA THR A 114 -4.40 1.88 2.71
C THR A 114 -5.86 2.06 3.14
N GLY A 115 -6.75 1.33 2.47
CA GLY A 115 -8.13 1.16 2.91
C GLY A 115 -8.44 -0.29 3.26
N ASP A 116 -7.44 -1.17 3.29
CA ASP A 116 -7.66 -2.59 3.60
C ASP A 116 -7.86 -2.77 5.11
N PRO A 117 -9.05 -3.24 5.55
CA PRO A 117 -9.34 -3.39 6.97
C PRO A 117 -8.39 -4.34 7.69
N GLU A 118 -7.91 -5.38 7.01
CA GLU A 118 -7.02 -6.36 7.62
C GLU A 118 -5.63 -5.77 7.88
N ILE A 119 -5.12 -4.98 6.93
CA ILE A 119 -3.84 -4.28 7.12
C ILE A 119 -3.98 -3.26 8.24
N ILE A 120 -5.06 -2.49 8.25
CA ILE A 120 -5.29 -1.47 9.27
C ILE A 120 -5.31 -2.09 10.66
N LEU A 121 -6.01 -3.20 10.82
CA LEU A 121 -6.09 -3.90 12.08
C LEU A 121 -4.74 -4.42 12.54
N GLN A 122 -4.01 -5.09 11.67
CA GLN A 122 -2.72 -5.67 12.02
C GLN A 122 -1.67 -4.59 12.28
N ALA A 123 -1.67 -3.52 11.49
CA ALA A 123 -0.77 -2.39 11.72
C ALA A 123 -0.97 -1.78 13.10
N GLY A 124 -2.23 -1.67 13.53
CA GLY A 124 -2.55 -1.18 14.87
C GLY A 124 -1.93 -2.04 15.97
N LYS A 125 -1.96 -3.36 15.79
CA LYS A 125 -1.36 -4.30 16.75
C LYS A 125 0.16 -4.19 16.79
N GLU A 126 0.77 -3.82 15.68
CA GLU A 126 2.23 -3.72 15.56
C GLU A 126 2.76 -2.30 15.84
N GLY A 127 1.89 -1.36 16.15
CA GLY A 127 2.30 0.02 16.38
C GLY A 127 2.71 0.77 15.12
N ILE A 128 2.25 0.33 13.96
CA ILE A 128 2.52 0.95 12.67
C ILE A 128 1.41 1.95 12.36
N GLU A 129 1.79 3.18 12.05
CA GLU A 129 0.82 4.23 11.71
C GLU A 129 0.17 3.95 10.36
N VAL A 130 -1.13 4.27 10.25
CA VAL A 130 -1.90 4.10 9.03
C VAL A 130 -2.60 5.40 8.67
N ILE A 131 -2.58 5.74 7.39
CA ILE A 131 -3.45 6.76 6.81
C ILE A 131 -4.58 6.00 6.14
N ASP A 132 -5.74 5.98 6.80
CA ASP A 132 -6.91 5.23 6.35
C ASP A 132 -7.65 6.03 5.30
N ILE A 133 -7.71 5.51 4.08
CA ILE A 133 -8.28 6.22 2.94
C ILE A 133 -9.74 5.86 2.65
N ARG A 134 -10.36 5.07 3.51
CA ARG A 134 -11.76 4.71 3.32
C ARG A 134 -12.66 5.93 3.55
N LYS A 135 -13.75 5.97 2.83
CA LYS A 135 -14.77 6.98 3.07
C LYS A 135 -15.39 6.73 4.45
N ASN A 136 -15.52 7.77 5.25
CA ASN A 136 -16.01 7.66 6.61
C ASN A 136 -15.23 6.63 7.42
N PRO A 137 -13.90 6.77 7.48
CA PRO A 137 -13.12 5.81 8.21
C PRO A 137 -13.50 5.80 9.68
N PRO A 138 -13.38 4.64 10.35
CA PRO A 138 -13.62 4.58 11.77
C PRO A 138 -12.70 5.53 12.52
N SER A 139 -13.23 6.27 13.47
CA SER A 139 -12.43 7.19 14.27
C SER A 139 -12.82 7.05 15.74
N GLY A 140 -11.82 6.94 16.61
CA GLY A 140 -12.11 6.78 18.02
C GLY A 140 -12.89 5.52 18.29
N GLY A 141 -13.78 5.37 19.13
CA GLY A 141 -14.56 4.18 19.40
C GLY A 141 -15.80 4.04 18.55
N ASP A 142 -16.01 4.95 17.68
CA ASP A 142 -17.26 5.02 16.96
C ASP A 142 -17.13 4.47 15.56
N ARG A 143 -17.36 3.19 15.44
CA ARG A 143 -17.13 2.59 14.21
C ARG A 143 -18.02 1.63 13.76
N ASN A 144 -18.35 1.73 12.52
CA ASN A 144 -18.98 0.68 11.80
C ASN A 144 -18.01 0.20 10.76
N TYR A 145 -17.31 -0.80 11.14
CA TYR A 145 -16.56 -1.51 10.16
C TYR A 145 -17.55 -2.40 9.51
N TYR A 146 -17.59 -2.51 8.34
CA TYR A 146 -18.42 -3.48 7.73
C TYR A 146 -17.73 -4.79 7.62
#